data_1d35f0af960d3566e7b11a73b8bb5477
#
_entry.id   1d35f0af960d3566e7b11a73b8bb5477
#
_cell.length_a   1.000
_cell.length_b   1.000
_cell.length_c   1.000
_cell.angle_alpha   90.00
_cell.angle_beta   90.00
_cell.angle_gamma   90.00
#
_symmetry.space_group_name_H-M   'P 1'
#
loop_
_entity.id
_entity.type
_entity.pdbx_description
1 polymer ?
#
loop_
_entity_poly.entity_id
_entity_poly.type
_entity_poly.pdbx_seq_one_letter_code
_entity_poly.pdbx_strand_id
1 'polypeptide(L)'
;MLSQMWGPRFPVDVKCIALEYSKRFADPIFKVAEADINAFEGALYPLPKKGGWAILYNPSITSAGRINYTLAHELGHYFAHRAATPAGFQCGEREVLGSAGKAALRQQEREADEFASYLLMPLDDFRQQVGTQRMSLDLLRHLADRYAVSLTAAALKWIESTDLCAAVVVATNGYVSWCRPSTAARKARVYFEFGMELPHASVAALGESAHRDDGTNLASGIWNAMPVREIAIFADRYEMTISLLVFDHTPSIDGWDEEVSEDAFDRLTR
;
A
#
# COMPACT_ATOMS: atom_id res chain seq x y z
N MET A 1 -8.29 13.84 12.75
CA MET A 1 -8.83 13.60 14.10
C MET A 1 -7.99 12.60 14.90
N LEU A 2 -7.78 11.35 14.49
CA LEU A 2 -6.91 10.40 15.22
C LEU A 2 -5.45 10.87 15.27
N SER A 3 -4.89 11.33 14.17
CA SER A 3 -3.53 11.89 14.09
C SER A 3 -3.36 13.15 14.97
N GLN A 4 -4.38 13.98 15.10
CA GLN A 4 -4.35 15.15 15.99
C GLN A 4 -4.34 14.76 17.46
N MET A 5 -5.00 13.67 17.83
CA MET A 5 -5.01 13.18 19.22
C MET A 5 -3.74 12.43 19.59
N TRP A 6 -3.19 11.65 18.63
CA TRP A 6 -1.92 10.94 18.82
C TRP A 6 -0.74 11.92 18.85
N GLY A 7 -0.84 13.00 18.07
CA GLY A 7 0.23 13.97 17.85
C GLY A 7 1.30 13.42 16.86
N PRO A 8 2.37 14.19 16.60
CA PRO A 8 3.41 13.84 15.63
C PRO A 8 4.41 12.82 16.18
N ARG A 9 3.91 11.71 16.72
CA ARG A 9 4.74 10.62 17.28
C ARG A 9 4.71 9.45 16.33
N PHE A 10 5.89 9.08 15.82
CA PHE A 10 6.05 7.98 14.88
C PHE A 10 7.07 6.96 15.41
N PRO A 11 6.90 5.67 15.12
CA PRO A 11 5.74 5.08 14.48
C PRO A 11 4.46 5.20 15.33
N VAL A 12 3.31 5.13 14.66
CA VAL A 12 2.00 5.13 15.33
C VAL A 12 1.79 3.81 16.05
N ASP A 13 1.49 3.86 17.36
CA ASP A 13 1.12 2.66 18.13
C ASP A 13 -0.38 2.36 17.91
N VAL A 14 -0.65 1.59 16.86
CA VAL A 14 -2.02 1.21 16.47
C VAL A 14 -2.72 0.43 17.59
N LYS A 15 -2.00 -0.42 18.32
CA LYS A 15 -2.56 -1.20 19.42
C LYS A 15 -3.06 -0.30 20.54
N CYS A 16 -2.27 0.69 20.92
CA CYS A 16 -2.67 1.69 21.91
C CYS A 16 -3.90 2.47 21.44
N ILE A 17 -3.88 2.95 20.17
CA ILE A 17 -5.03 3.68 19.61
C ILE A 17 -6.29 2.80 19.61
N ALA A 18 -6.19 1.55 19.15
CA ALA A 18 -7.32 0.63 19.11
C ALA A 18 -7.96 0.44 20.50
N LEU A 19 -7.14 0.20 21.52
CA LEU A 19 -7.63 -0.06 22.87
C LEU A 19 -8.16 1.21 23.56
N GLU A 20 -7.46 2.33 23.45
CA GLU A 20 -7.81 3.55 24.21
C GLU A 20 -8.90 4.37 23.50
N TYR A 21 -8.79 4.54 22.18
CA TYR A 21 -9.76 5.38 21.49
C TYR A 21 -11.12 4.71 21.33
N SER A 22 -11.17 3.37 21.21
CA SER A 22 -12.43 2.64 21.09
C SER A 22 -13.30 2.69 22.34
N LYS A 23 -12.74 2.98 23.52
CA LYS A 23 -13.49 3.18 24.79
C LYS A 23 -14.57 4.26 24.72
N ARG A 24 -14.54 5.11 23.68
CA ARG A 24 -15.53 6.17 23.45
C ARG A 24 -16.82 5.66 22.80
N PHE A 25 -16.81 4.41 22.32
CA PHE A 25 -17.94 3.77 21.68
C PHE A 25 -18.60 2.77 22.62
N ALA A 26 -19.87 2.47 22.37
CA ALA A 26 -20.62 1.52 23.18
C ALA A 26 -20.11 0.07 23.02
N ASP A 27 -19.39 -0.19 21.96
CA ASP A 27 -18.88 -1.50 21.53
C ASP A 27 -17.33 -1.47 21.37
N PRO A 28 -16.54 -1.23 22.45
CA PRO A 28 -15.10 -0.99 22.36
C PRO A 28 -14.32 -2.23 21.93
N ILE A 29 -13.06 -1.98 21.51
CA ILE A 29 -12.08 -3.05 21.29
C ILE A 29 -11.47 -3.42 22.65
N PHE A 30 -11.74 -4.64 23.11
CA PHE A 30 -11.24 -5.15 24.39
C PHE A 30 -9.87 -5.81 24.28
N LYS A 31 -9.48 -6.25 23.09
CA LYS A 31 -8.27 -7.06 22.92
C LYS A 31 -7.66 -6.82 21.54
N VAL A 32 -6.33 -6.71 21.50
CA VAL A 32 -5.50 -6.83 20.31
C VAL A 32 -4.47 -7.91 20.60
N ALA A 33 -4.50 -9.03 19.89
CA ALA A 33 -3.66 -10.19 20.19
C ALA A 33 -3.36 -11.05 18.97
N GLU A 34 -2.31 -11.84 19.11
CA GLU A 34 -2.02 -12.96 18.22
C GLU A 34 -3.10 -14.04 18.34
N ALA A 35 -3.44 -14.63 17.20
CA ALA A 35 -4.30 -15.80 17.10
C ALA A 35 -3.90 -16.64 15.91
N ASP A 36 -3.97 -17.96 16.04
CA ASP A 36 -3.76 -18.87 14.93
C ASP A 36 -4.98 -18.81 14.00
N ILE A 37 -4.88 -17.93 13.00
CA ILE A 37 -5.90 -17.66 11.99
C ILE A 37 -5.33 -18.03 10.62
N ASN A 38 -5.04 -19.34 10.43
CA ASN A 38 -4.24 -19.91 9.35
C ASN A 38 -4.57 -19.43 7.91
N ALA A 39 -5.76 -18.90 7.68
CA ALA A 39 -6.18 -18.39 6.36
C ALA A 39 -6.04 -16.87 6.20
N PHE A 40 -5.78 -16.11 7.29
CA PHE A 40 -5.87 -14.64 7.29
C PHE A 40 -4.64 -13.99 7.91
N GLU A 41 -4.36 -12.76 7.52
CA GLU A 41 -3.34 -11.94 8.17
C GLU A 41 -3.88 -11.24 9.42
N GLY A 42 -5.13 -10.79 9.35
CA GLY A 42 -5.85 -10.13 10.42
C GLY A 42 -7.33 -10.44 10.43
N ALA A 43 -7.98 -10.14 11.53
CA ALA A 43 -9.42 -10.23 11.66
C ALA A 43 -9.97 -9.27 12.72
N LEU A 44 -11.06 -8.60 12.40
CA LEU A 44 -11.89 -7.88 13.35
C LEU A 44 -13.00 -8.82 13.83
N TYR A 45 -12.91 -9.30 15.06
CA TYR A 45 -13.76 -10.35 15.62
C TYR A 45 -14.72 -9.81 16.69
N PRO A 46 -16.04 -10.04 16.57
CA PRO A 46 -17.00 -9.61 17.57
C PRO A 46 -16.89 -10.45 18.86
N LEU A 47 -17.09 -9.82 20.00
CA LEU A 47 -17.16 -10.43 21.32
C LEU A 47 -18.56 -10.26 21.91
N PRO A 48 -19.59 -11.02 21.48
CA PRO A 48 -20.99 -10.79 21.85
C PRO A 48 -21.23 -10.81 23.36
N LYS A 49 -20.54 -11.70 24.10
CA LYS A 49 -20.65 -11.80 25.56
C LYS A 49 -20.12 -10.58 26.30
N LYS A 50 -19.23 -9.80 25.66
CA LYS A 50 -18.60 -8.59 26.24
C LYS A 50 -19.19 -7.30 25.67
N GLY A 51 -19.99 -7.39 24.60
CA GLY A 51 -20.56 -6.21 23.94
C GLY A 51 -19.50 -5.38 23.21
N GLY A 52 -18.53 -6.01 22.56
CA GLY A 52 -17.48 -5.28 21.83
C GLY A 52 -16.67 -6.18 20.89
N TRP A 53 -15.41 -5.82 20.64
CA TRP A 53 -14.59 -6.36 19.56
C TRP A 53 -13.19 -6.79 20.01
N ALA A 54 -12.57 -7.61 19.19
CA ALA A 54 -11.13 -7.92 19.26
C ALA A 54 -10.51 -7.74 17.86
N ILE A 55 -9.29 -7.22 17.81
CA ILE A 55 -8.44 -7.32 16.63
C ILE A 55 -7.47 -8.47 16.85
N LEU A 56 -7.47 -9.40 15.91
CA LEU A 56 -6.59 -10.57 15.89
C LEU A 56 -5.63 -10.45 14.72
N TYR A 57 -4.38 -10.92 14.88
CA TYR A 57 -3.42 -10.99 13.79
C TYR A 57 -2.65 -12.32 13.84
N ASN A 58 -2.20 -12.77 12.67
CA ASN A 58 -1.53 -14.05 12.51
C ASN A 58 -0.08 -13.96 13.03
N PRO A 59 0.34 -14.82 13.98
CA PRO A 59 1.70 -14.84 14.51
C PRO A 59 2.76 -15.26 13.47
N SER A 60 2.36 -15.86 12.33
CA SER A 60 3.28 -16.17 11.24
C SER A 60 3.84 -14.93 10.52
N ILE A 61 3.21 -13.77 10.71
CA ILE A 61 3.71 -12.50 10.17
C ILE A 61 4.93 -12.08 10.99
N THR A 62 6.12 -12.15 10.38
CA THR A 62 7.39 -11.83 11.05
C THR A 62 7.81 -10.35 10.88
N SER A 63 7.22 -9.64 9.93
CA SER A 63 7.51 -8.23 9.66
C SER A 63 6.71 -7.32 10.58
N ALA A 64 7.39 -6.53 11.42
CA ALA A 64 6.75 -5.55 12.30
C ALA A 64 5.91 -4.52 11.52
N GLY A 65 6.39 -4.06 10.36
CA GLY A 65 5.64 -3.15 9.49
C GLY A 65 4.37 -3.77 8.93
N ARG A 66 4.40 -5.08 8.61
CA ARG A 66 3.21 -5.79 8.14
C ARG A 66 2.19 -5.98 9.26
N ILE A 67 2.65 -6.35 10.47
CA ILE A 67 1.77 -6.41 11.65
C ILE A 67 1.10 -5.05 11.90
N ASN A 68 1.88 -3.97 11.88
CA ASN A 68 1.36 -2.62 12.13
C ASN A 68 0.32 -2.22 11.07
N TYR A 69 0.56 -2.55 9.80
CA TYR A 69 -0.40 -2.34 8.72
C TYR A 69 -1.67 -3.16 8.91
N THR A 70 -1.55 -4.46 9.21
CA THR A 70 -2.69 -5.35 9.47
C THR A 70 -3.55 -4.81 10.61
N LEU A 71 -2.93 -4.40 11.72
CA LEU A 71 -3.67 -3.81 12.85
C LEU A 71 -4.40 -2.51 12.46
N ALA A 72 -3.77 -1.66 11.65
CA ALA A 72 -4.36 -0.42 11.17
C ALA A 72 -5.53 -0.68 10.21
N HIS A 73 -5.42 -1.68 9.35
CA HIS A 73 -6.46 -2.13 8.45
C HIS A 73 -7.70 -2.64 9.20
N GLU A 74 -7.51 -3.53 10.18
CA GLU A 74 -8.59 -4.03 11.04
C GLU A 74 -9.26 -2.91 11.86
N LEU A 75 -8.46 -1.93 12.29
CA LEU A 75 -8.98 -0.73 12.94
C LEU A 75 -9.81 0.11 11.97
N GLY A 76 -9.46 0.15 10.68
CA GLY A 76 -10.26 0.75 9.61
C GLY A 76 -11.64 0.10 9.50
N HIS A 77 -11.69 -1.23 9.46
CA HIS A 77 -12.96 -1.98 9.49
C HIS A 77 -13.78 -1.68 10.76
N TYR A 78 -13.13 -1.58 11.90
CA TYR A 78 -13.81 -1.21 13.13
C TYR A 78 -14.49 0.15 13.03
N PHE A 79 -13.82 1.16 12.50
CA PHE A 79 -14.40 2.50 12.43
C PHE A 79 -15.46 2.64 11.34
N ALA A 80 -15.22 2.10 10.18
CA ALA A 80 -16.08 2.32 9.01
C ALA A 80 -17.21 1.28 8.88
N HIS A 81 -16.97 0.01 9.24
CA HIS A 81 -17.81 -1.08 8.75
C HIS A 81 -18.47 -1.92 9.83
N ARG A 82 -18.02 -1.87 11.12
CA ARG A 82 -18.52 -2.76 12.18
C ARG A 82 -20.04 -2.73 12.38
N ALA A 83 -20.65 -1.57 12.16
CA ALA A 83 -22.10 -1.43 12.31
C ALA A 83 -22.88 -2.15 11.20
N ALA A 84 -22.32 -2.22 10.00
CA ALA A 84 -22.90 -2.90 8.83
C ALA A 84 -22.62 -4.40 8.81
N THR A 85 -21.55 -4.84 9.49
CA THR A 85 -21.09 -6.24 9.47
C THR A 85 -20.86 -6.76 10.91
N PRO A 86 -21.97 -7.02 11.65
CA PRO A 86 -21.89 -7.46 13.04
C PRO A 86 -21.27 -8.86 13.24
N ALA A 87 -21.14 -9.65 12.17
CA ALA A 87 -20.44 -10.94 12.19
C ALA A 87 -18.90 -10.79 12.25
N GLY A 88 -18.36 -9.58 12.00
CA GLY A 88 -16.93 -9.31 11.94
C GLY A 88 -16.37 -9.39 10.53
N PHE A 89 -15.07 -9.13 10.43
CA PHE A 89 -14.30 -9.18 9.19
C PHE A 89 -13.17 -10.19 9.35
N GLN A 90 -12.95 -10.97 8.30
CA GLN A 90 -11.83 -11.89 8.17
C GLN A 90 -11.14 -11.56 6.84
N CYS A 91 -10.05 -10.81 6.89
CA CYS A 91 -9.37 -10.34 5.70
C CYS A 91 -8.61 -11.49 5.03
N GLY A 92 -9.14 -11.97 3.92
CA GLY A 92 -8.63 -13.14 3.17
C GLY A 92 -9.71 -14.10 2.66
N GLU A 93 -10.92 -14.07 3.19
CA GLU A 93 -12.02 -14.90 2.67
C GLU A 93 -12.58 -14.35 1.35
N ARG A 94 -12.16 -14.97 0.26
CA ARG A 94 -12.85 -14.86 -1.03
C ARG A 94 -14.01 -15.85 -1.07
N GLU A 95 -15.02 -15.65 -0.26
CA GLU A 95 -16.18 -16.52 -0.31
C GLU A 95 -17.21 -16.13 -1.39
N VAL A 96 -17.98 -17.12 -1.77
CA VAL A 96 -19.06 -17.29 -2.75
C VAL A 96 -20.15 -16.20 -2.69
N LEU A 97 -19.73 -14.94 -2.75
CA LEU A 97 -20.65 -13.80 -2.86
C LEU A 97 -21.00 -13.56 -4.34
N GLY A 98 -22.23 -13.22 -4.62
CA GLY A 98 -22.65 -12.73 -5.94
C GLY A 98 -21.89 -11.44 -6.33
N SER A 99 -21.94 -11.05 -7.60
CA SER A 99 -21.16 -9.92 -8.13
C SER A 99 -21.32 -8.61 -7.34
N ALA A 100 -22.54 -8.28 -6.88
CA ALA A 100 -22.81 -7.09 -6.07
C ALA A 100 -22.16 -7.18 -4.67
N GLY A 101 -22.20 -8.35 -4.03
CA GLY A 101 -21.55 -8.59 -2.74
C GLY A 101 -20.03 -8.47 -2.83
N LYS A 102 -19.44 -8.96 -3.93
CA LYS A 102 -17.99 -8.82 -4.21
C LYS A 102 -17.58 -7.36 -4.42
N ALA A 103 -18.42 -6.54 -5.05
CA ALA A 103 -18.13 -5.12 -5.25
C ALA A 103 -18.17 -4.35 -3.92
N ALA A 104 -19.17 -4.61 -3.08
CA ALA A 104 -19.28 -4.00 -1.75
C ALA A 104 -18.08 -4.40 -0.85
N LEU A 105 -17.71 -5.67 -0.82
CA LEU A 105 -16.56 -6.15 -0.06
C LEU A 105 -15.26 -5.48 -0.53
N ARG A 106 -15.03 -5.42 -1.84
CA ARG A 106 -13.87 -4.71 -2.41
C ARG A 106 -13.82 -3.23 -2.03
N GLN A 107 -14.97 -2.57 -1.95
CA GLN A 107 -15.05 -1.19 -1.50
C GLN A 107 -14.66 -1.07 -0.03
N GLN A 108 -15.15 -1.95 0.84
CA GLN A 108 -14.81 -1.97 2.27
C GLN A 108 -13.31 -2.23 2.49
N GLU A 109 -12.72 -3.15 1.74
CA GLU A 109 -11.27 -3.41 1.79
C GLU A 109 -10.46 -2.17 1.37
N ARG A 110 -10.84 -1.50 0.27
CA ARG A 110 -10.18 -0.25 -0.16
C ARG A 110 -10.27 0.85 0.89
N GLU A 111 -11.42 1.01 1.53
CA GLU A 111 -11.62 2.01 2.59
C GLU A 111 -10.78 1.69 3.83
N ALA A 112 -10.63 0.42 4.20
CA ALA A 112 -9.77 -0.02 5.28
C ALA A 112 -8.30 0.17 4.96
N ASP A 113 -7.87 -0.12 3.72
CA ASP A 113 -6.51 0.14 3.23
C ASP A 113 -6.17 1.63 3.22
N GLU A 114 -7.09 2.45 2.73
CA GLU A 114 -6.94 3.91 2.73
C GLU A 114 -6.83 4.44 4.16
N PHE A 115 -7.69 3.99 5.06
CA PHE A 115 -7.62 4.35 6.48
C PHE A 115 -6.26 3.97 7.08
N ALA A 116 -5.78 2.74 6.86
CA ALA A 116 -4.49 2.27 7.34
C ALA A 116 -3.33 3.13 6.80
N SER A 117 -3.35 3.42 5.51
CA SER A 117 -2.35 4.26 4.84
C SER A 117 -2.29 5.66 5.47
N TYR A 118 -3.43 6.32 5.68
CA TYR A 118 -3.47 7.68 6.28
C TYR A 118 -3.19 7.69 7.79
N LEU A 119 -3.56 6.65 8.52
CA LEU A 119 -3.24 6.53 9.94
C LEU A 119 -1.74 6.38 10.17
N LEU A 120 -1.10 5.46 9.43
CA LEU A 120 0.31 5.14 9.61
C LEU A 120 1.22 6.21 9.01
N MET A 121 0.87 6.74 7.85
CA MET A 121 1.63 7.72 7.07
C MET A 121 0.79 8.97 6.79
N PRO A 122 0.56 9.85 7.79
CA PRO A 122 -0.19 11.08 7.58
C PRO A 122 0.45 11.94 6.49
N LEU A 123 -0.36 12.39 5.53
CA LEU A 123 0.12 13.00 4.30
C LEU A 123 0.97 14.25 4.53
N ASP A 124 0.61 15.07 5.51
CA ASP A 124 1.33 16.31 5.82
C ASP A 124 2.75 16.02 6.32
N ASP A 125 2.89 15.06 7.27
CA ASP A 125 4.21 14.65 7.76
C ASP A 125 5.00 13.92 6.66
N PHE A 126 4.34 13.05 5.89
CA PHE A 126 4.98 12.32 4.79
C PHE A 126 5.57 13.29 3.74
N ARG A 127 4.79 14.29 3.31
CA ARG A 127 5.25 15.34 2.40
C ARG A 127 6.41 16.15 2.97
N GLN A 128 6.36 16.45 4.27
CA GLN A 128 7.43 17.15 4.97
C GLN A 128 8.73 16.35 4.98
N GLN A 129 8.64 15.01 5.20
CA GLN A 129 9.82 14.13 5.16
C GLN A 129 10.40 14.01 3.76
N VAL A 130 9.57 13.90 2.73
CA VAL A 130 10.02 13.88 1.33
C VAL A 130 10.63 15.24 0.94
N GLY A 131 9.99 16.33 1.33
CA GLY A 131 10.44 17.69 1.01
C GLY A 131 10.67 17.89 -0.48
N THR A 132 11.80 18.51 -0.82
CA THR A 132 12.28 18.71 -2.20
C THR A 132 13.31 17.66 -2.63
N GLN A 133 13.51 16.62 -1.84
CA GLN A 133 14.51 15.61 -2.09
C GLN A 133 14.12 14.74 -3.29
N ARG A 134 15.13 14.37 -4.07
CA ARG A 134 14.95 13.35 -5.10
C ARG A 134 14.74 11.99 -4.45
N MET A 135 13.70 11.27 -4.85
CA MET A 135 13.45 9.93 -4.32
C MET A 135 14.65 9.02 -4.56
N SER A 136 15.07 8.33 -3.51
CA SER A 136 16.16 7.35 -3.49
C SER A 136 15.78 6.16 -2.60
N LEU A 137 16.55 5.10 -2.63
CA LEU A 137 16.32 3.96 -1.74
C LEU A 137 16.56 4.35 -0.28
N ASP A 138 17.53 5.22 0.01
CA ASP A 138 17.79 5.71 1.36
C ASP A 138 16.63 6.54 1.90
N LEU A 139 16.03 7.41 1.07
CA LEU A 139 14.83 8.14 1.47
C LEU A 139 13.64 7.18 1.69
N LEU A 140 13.47 6.16 0.86
CA LEU A 140 12.43 5.14 1.07
C LEU A 140 12.66 4.36 2.37
N ARG A 141 13.90 4.00 2.69
CA ARG A 141 14.26 3.34 3.96
C ARG A 141 13.95 4.25 5.15
N HIS A 142 14.35 5.53 5.08
CA HIS A 142 14.01 6.51 6.12
C HIS A 142 12.49 6.59 6.36
N LEU A 143 11.70 6.66 5.29
CA LEU A 143 10.23 6.70 5.39
C LEU A 143 9.67 5.40 5.98
N ALA A 144 10.14 4.25 5.51
CA ALA A 144 9.71 2.95 6.01
C ALA A 144 10.02 2.77 7.50
N ASP A 145 11.20 3.16 7.94
CA ASP A 145 11.63 3.09 9.35
C ASP A 145 10.85 4.07 10.23
N ARG A 146 10.69 5.33 9.78
CA ARG A 146 9.94 6.35 10.52
C ARG A 146 8.51 5.91 10.83
N TYR A 147 7.83 5.32 9.86
CA TYR A 147 6.42 4.93 10.00
C TYR A 147 6.24 3.46 10.40
N ALA A 148 7.31 2.69 10.53
CA ALA A 148 7.30 1.24 10.75
C ALA A 148 6.40 0.53 9.73
N VAL A 149 6.62 0.79 8.44
CA VAL A 149 5.93 0.18 7.31
C VAL A 149 6.91 -0.52 6.37
N SER A 150 6.42 -1.29 5.39
CA SER A 150 7.28 -1.87 4.37
C SER A 150 7.79 -0.82 3.37
N LEU A 151 8.93 -1.10 2.71
CA LEU A 151 9.43 -0.28 1.60
C LEU A 151 8.39 -0.13 0.49
N THR A 152 7.63 -1.20 0.20
CA THR A 152 6.53 -1.18 -0.76
C THR A 152 5.44 -0.20 -0.34
N ALA A 153 5.04 -0.22 0.94
CA ALA A 153 4.01 0.71 1.44
C ALA A 153 4.49 2.17 1.37
N ALA A 154 5.76 2.43 1.72
CA ALA A 154 6.34 3.77 1.59
C ALA A 154 6.40 4.23 0.12
N ALA A 155 6.78 3.34 -0.82
CA ALA A 155 6.80 3.63 -2.25
C ALA A 155 5.39 3.91 -2.80
N LEU A 156 4.38 3.12 -2.40
CA LEU A 156 2.99 3.34 -2.79
C LEU A 156 2.45 4.67 -2.26
N LYS A 157 2.76 5.02 -0.99
CA LYS A 157 2.39 6.32 -0.42
C LYS A 157 3.03 7.48 -1.16
N TRP A 158 4.28 7.33 -1.58
CA TRP A 158 4.95 8.34 -2.39
C TRP A 158 4.29 8.49 -3.77
N ILE A 159 3.97 7.36 -4.46
CA ILE A 159 3.26 7.36 -5.76
C ILE A 159 1.90 8.07 -5.66
N GLU A 160 1.18 7.87 -4.55
CA GLU A 160 -0.10 8.52 -4.30
C GLU A 160 0.05 10.04 -4.12
N SER A 161 1.16 10.49 -3.55
CA SER A 161 1.39 11.88 -3.15
C SER A 161 2.24 12.71 -4.09
N THR A 162 2.90 12.09 -5.09
CA THR A 162 3.82 12.77 -6.01
C THR A 162 3.11 13.33 -7.23
N ASP A 163 3.58 14.50 -7.71
CA ASP A 163 3.16 15.08 -8.98
C ASP A 163 4.04 14.59 -10.16
N LEU A 164 5.09 13.83 -9.88
CA LEU A 164 5.98 13.30 -10.90
C LEU A 164 5.30 12.16 -11.69
N CYS A 165 5.67 12.05 -12.97
CA CYS A 165 5.32 10.88 -13.78
C CYS A 165 6.12 9.68 -13.28
N ALA A 166 5.51 8.85 -12.44
CA ALA A 166 6.21 7.76 -11.77
C ALA A 166 5.31 6.52 -11.62
N ALA A 167 5.91 5.35 -11.50
CA ALA A 167 5.19 4.10 -11.25
C ALA A 167 5.99 3.18 -10.32
N VAL A 168 5.28 2.41 -9.50
CA VAL A 168 5.83 1.22 -8.83
C VAL A 168 5.42 0.01 -9.66
N VAL A 169 6.39 -0.80 -10.02
CA VAL A 169 6.20 -2.09 -10.69
C VAL A 169 6.74 -3.18 -9.79
N VAL A 170 5.92 -4.17 -9.52
CA VAL A 170 6.35 -5.36 -8.78
C VAL A 170 6.37 -6.54 -9.74
N ALA A 171 7.49 -7.26 -9.74
CA ALA A 171 7.71 -8.43 -10.57
C ALA A 171 8.10 -9.64 -9.72
N THR A 172 7.70 -10.82 -10.17
CA THR A 172 8.06 -12.11 -9.59
C THR A 172 8.55 -13.02 -10.72
N ASN A 173 9.67 -13.69 -10.50
CA ASN A 173 10.29 -14.56 -11.52
C ASN A 173 10.53 -13.87 -12.87
N GLY A 174 10.84 -12.57 -12.87
CA GLY A 174 11.10 -11.80 -14.09
C GLY A 174 9.86 -11.31 -14.83
N TYR A 175 8.65 -11.50 -14.28
CA TYR A 175 7.38 -11.07 -14.88
C TYR A 175 6.64 -10.09 -13.98
N VAL A 176 6.03 -9.07 -14.57
CA VAL A 176 5.22 -8.07 -13.85
C VAL A 176 4.04 -8.74 -13.18
N SER A 177 3.96 -8.62 -11.85
CA SER A 177 2.85 -9.10 -11.05
C SER A 177 1.76 -8.02 -10.88
N TRP A 178 2.17 -6.77 -10.74
CA TRP A 178 1.27 -5.62 -10.72
C TRP A 178 2.05 -4.30 -10.91
N CYS A 179 1.32 -3.25 -11.29
CA CYS A 179 1.84 -1.91 -11.46
C CYS A 179 0.90 -0.88 -10.80
N ARG A 180 1.48 0.13 -10.15
CA ARG A 180 0.75 1.28 -9.63
C ARG A 180 1.36 2.57 -10.19
N PRO A 181 0.73 3.21 -11.18
CA PRO A 181 1.17 4.49 -11.69
C PRO A 181 0.68 5.65 -10.82
N SER A 182 1.44 6.75 -10.79
CA SER A 182 1.00 8.04 -10.24
C SER A 182 -0.11 8.66 -11.10
N THR A 183 -0.75 9.71 -10.60
CA THR A 183 -1.75 10.46 -11.38
C THR A 183 -1.15 11.02 -12.67
N ALA A 184 0.08 11.57 -12.63
CA ALA A 184 0.77 12.06 -13.81
C ALA A 184 1.12 10.92 -14.79
N ALA A 185 1.56 9.77 -14.29
CA ALA A 185 1.86 8.62 -15.13
C ALA A 185 0.60 8.05 -15.82
N ARG A 186 -0.55 8.01 -15.11
CA ARG A 186 -1.83 7.64 -15.74
C ARG A 186 -2.23 8.58 -16.87
N LYS A 187 -2.10 9.89 -16.67
CA LYS A 187 -2.35 10.90 -17.72
C LYS A 187 -1.40 10.72 -18.91
N ALA A 188 -0.15 10.35 -18.65
CA ALA A 188 0.85 10.03 -19.68
C ALA A 188 0.70 8.62 -20.27
N ARG A 189 -0.35 7.85 -19.91
CA ARG A 189 -0.63 6.48 -20.36
C ARG A 189 0.52 5.50 -20.09
N VAL A 190 1.17 5.64 -18.94
CA VAL A 190 2.19 4.70 -18.47
C VAL A 190 1.51 3.56 -17.75
N TYR A 191 1.52 2.39 -18.38
CA TYR A 191 0.96 1.15 -17.83
C TYR A 191 1.89 -0.02 -18.13
N PHE A 192 1.96 -0.99 -17.22
CA PHE A 192 2.66 -2.25 -17.38
C PHE A 192 1.69 -3.37 -17.02
N GLU A 193 1.45 -4.26 -17.98
CA GLU A 193 0.44 -5.30 -17.83
C GLU A 193 0.94 -6.47 -16.99
N PHE A 194 0.03 -7.14 -16.32
CA PHE A 194 0.31 -8.39 -15.63
C PHE A 194 0.89 -9.42 -16.60
N GLY A 195 1.96 -10.12 -16.19
CA GLY A 195 2.63 -11.14 -17.01
C GLY A 195 3.58 -10.58 -18.06
N MET A 196 3.76 -9.25 -18.18
CA MET A 196 4.78 -8.67 -19.05
C MET A 196 6.17 -9.06 -18.51
N GLU A 197 7.06 -9.50 -19.38
CA GLU A 197 8.46 -9.76 -19.02
C GLU A 197 9.19 -8.45 -18.69
N LEU A 198 10.04 -8.47 -17.66
CA LEU A 198 10.88 -7.32 -17.33
C LEU A 198 11.82 -7.02 -18.52
N PRO A 199 11.98 -5.73 -18.89
CA PRO A 199 12.92 -5.36 -19.93
C PRO A 199 14.34 -5.84 -19.60
N HIS A 200 15.00 -6.56 -20.50
CA HIS A 200 16.33 -7.14 -20.26
C HIS A 200 17.40 -6.14 -19.82
N ALA A 201 17.27 -4.87 -20.22
CA ALA A 201 18.18 -3.79 -19.84
C ALA A 201 17.70 -3.01 -18.59
N SER A 202 16.62 -3.43 -17.93
CA SER A 202 16.17 -2.84 -16.66
C SER A 202 17.11 -3.25 -15.53
N VAL A 203 17.21 -2.41 -14.49
CA VAL A 203 17.99 -2.75 -13.30
C VAL A 203 17.41 -3.98 -12.62
N ALA A 204 16.09 -4.11 -12.59
CA ALA A 204 15.39 -5.25 -12.04
C ALA A 204 15.77 -6.58 -12.72
N ALA A 205 15.94 -6.59 -14.05
CA ALA A 205 16.35 -7.77 -14.78
C ALA A 205 17.86 -8.06 -14.68
N LEU A 206 18.69 -7.02 -14.58
CA LEU A 206 20.15 -7.13 -14.44
C LEU A 206 20.60 -7.57 -13.05
N GLY A 207 19.73 -7.46 -12.05
CA GLY A 207 19.97 -7.88 -10.69
C GLY A 207 20.76 -6.88 -9.84
N GLU A 208 21.13 -7.29 -8.62
CA GLU A 208 21.74 -6.43 -7.61
C GLU A 208 23.04 -5.74 -8.05
N SER A 209 23.81 -6.33 -8.95
CA SER A 209 25.05 -5.75 -9.46
C SER A 209 24.83 -4.43 -10.22
N ALA A 210 23.65 -4.23 -10.79
CA ALA A 210 23.27 -2.99 -11.48
C ALA A 210 22.57 -1.97 -10.56
N HIS A 211 22.29 -2.35 -9.31
CA HIS A 211 21.58 -1.52 -8.34
C HIS A 211 22.41 -0.30 -7.93
N ARG A 212 21.71 0.84 -7.74
CA ARG A 212 22.23 2.07 -7.14
C ARG A 212 21.17 2.71 -6.27
N ASP A 213 21.53 3.15 -5.08
CA ASP A 213 20.57 3.76 -4.13
C ASP A 213 19.88 5.01 -4.69
N ASP A 214 20.59 5.82 -5.49
CA ASP A 214 20.04 6.99 -6.17
C ASP A 214 19.24 6.64 -7.44
N GLY A 215 19.24 5.38 -7.83
CA GLY A 215 18.65 4.87 -9.06
C GLY A 215 19.54 5.03 -10.29
N THR A 216 19.24 4.29 -11.33
CA THR A 216 19.96 4.24 -12.59
C THR A 216 19.12 4.89 -13.68
N ASN A 217 19.69 5.83 -14.45
CA ASN A 217 19.02 6.42 -15.60
C ASN A 217 19.11 5.44 -16.79
N LEU A 218 17.97 5.13 -17.34
CA LEU A 218 17.79 4.24 -18.48
C LEU A 218 17.27 5.03 -19.68
N ALA A 219 17.74 4.67 -20.86
CA ALA A 219 17.33 5.30 -22.11
C ALA A 219 15.84 5.03 -22.42
N SER A 220 15.27 5.87 -23.29
CA SER A 220 13.97 5.60 -23.93
C SER A 220 13.98 4.26 -24.64
N GLY A 221 12.83 3.57 -24.66
CA GLY A 221 12.69 2.26 -25.28
C GLY A 221 12.96 1.08 -24.36
N ILE A 222 13.48 1.29 -23.13
CA ILE A 222 13.68 0.20 -22.16
C ILE A 222 12.36 -0.14 -21.48
N TRP A 223 11.82 0.75 -20.66
CA TRP A 223 10.51 0.54 -20.03
C TRP A 223 9.34 0.98 -20.92
N ASN A 224 9.50 2.14 -21.57
CA ASN A 224 8.57 2.68 -22.55
C ASN A 224 9.29 3.72 -23.44
N ALA A 225 8.55 4.52 -24.20
CA ALA A 225 9.12 5.54 -25.10
C ALA A 225 9.85 6.69 -24.39
N MET A 226 9.72 6.83 -23.07
CA MET A 226 10.36 7.90 -22.29
C MET A 226 11.63 7.41 -21.60
N PRO A 227 12.65 8.28 -21.43
CA PRO A 227 13.74 8.00 -20.50
C PRO A 227 13.19 7.84 -19.08
N VAL A 228 13.80 6.96 -18.30
CA VAL A 228 13.32 6.66 -16.96
C VAL A 228 14.48 6.47 -16.01
N ARG A 229 14.31 6.90 -14.78
CA ARG A 229 15.21 6.54 -13.68
C ARG A 229 14.56 5.42 -12.87
N GLU A 230 15.26 4.31 -12.77
CA GLU A 230 14.83 3.12 -12.04
C GLU A 230 15.59 2.99 -10.72
N ILE A 231 14.84 2.81 -9.63
CA ILE A 231 15.35 2.37 -8.33
C ILE A 231 14.78 0.97 -8.12
N ALA A 232 15.63 -0.05 -8.18
CA ALA A 232 15.22 -1.43 -7.98
C ALA A 232 15.48 -1.88 -6.53
N ILE A 233 14.53 -2.59 -5.94
CA ILE A 233 14.60 -3.18 -4.61
C ILE A 233 14.42 -4.68 -4.78
N PHE A 234 15.41 -5.45 -4.34
CA PHE A 234 15.40 -6.90 -4.42
C PHE A 234 14.94 -7.47 -3.09
N ALA A 235 13.92 -8.30 -3.14
CA ALA A 235 13.33 -8.96 -1.98
C ALA A 235 13.46 -10.48 -2.13
N ASP A 236 14.69 -10.99 -2.03
CA ASP A 236 15.06 -12.38 -2.30
C ASP A 236 14.21 -13.39 -1.53
N ARG A 237 13.83 -13.04 -0.30
CA ARG A 237 12.94 -13.87 0.52
C ARG A 237 11.60 -14.18 -0.15
N TYR A 238 11.17 -13.35 -1.11
CA TYR A 238 9.88 -13.45 -1.79
C TYR A 238 10.03 -13.67 -3.30
N GLU A 239 11.26 -13.87 -3.80
CA GLU A 239 11.56 -13.93 -5.24
C GLU A 239 10.96 -12.75 -6.02
N MET A 240 10.92 -11.59 -5.37
CA MET A 240 10.20 -10.40 -5.82
C MET A 240 11.16 -9.23 -6.01
N THR A 241 10.97 -8.52 -7.10
CA THR A 241 11.65 -7.26 -7.38
C THR A 241 10.65 -6.13 -7.45
N ILE A 242 10.97 -5.00 -6.84
CA ILE A 242 10.16 -3.78 -6.87
C ILE A 242 10.95 -2.72 -7.60
N SER A 243 10.45 -2.23 -8.73
CA SER A 243 11.02 -1.11 -9.49
C SER A 243 10.21 0.15 -9.23
N LEU A 244 10.83 1.17 -8.63
CA LEU A 244 10.30 2.51 -8.59
C LEU A 244 10.83 3.26 -9.80
N LEU A 245 9.94 3.58 -10.74
CA LEU A 245 10.22 4.22 -12.02
C LEU A 245 9.83 5.69 -11.95
N VAL A 246 10.75 6.58 -12.31
CA VAL A 246 10.48 8.03 -12.44
C VAL A 246 10.82 8.43 -13.86
N PHE A 247 9.79 8.75 -14.63
CA PHE A 247 9.90 9.08 -16.06
C PHE A 247 10.25 10.55 -16.25
N ASP A 248 11.11 10.82 -17.21
CA ASP A 248 11.42 12.17 -17.66
C ASP A 248 10.30 12.64 -18.61
N HIS A 249 9.24 13.14 -18.02
CA HIS A 249 8.03 13.58 -18.70
C HIS A 249 7.81 15.06 -18.46
N THR A 250 7.93 15.85 -19.53
CA THR A 250 7.46 17.24 -19.51
C THR A 250 5.97 17.23 -19.88
N PRO A 251 5.06 17.66 -18.99
CA PRO A 251 3.65 17.70 -19.33
C PRO A 251 3.44 18.58 -20.58
N SER A 252 2.87 18.00 -21.63
CA SER A 252 2.35 18.79 -22.74
C SER A 252 1.14 19.59 -22.23
N ILE A 253 1.12 20.89 -22.50
CA ILE A 253 0.05 21.81 -22.07
C ILE A 253 -1.24 21.63 -22.90
N ASP A 254 -1.29 20.67 -23.79
CA ASP A 254 -2.41 20.48 -24.72
C ASP A 254 -3.36 19.36 -24.25
N GLY A 255 -4.60 19.74 -23.98
CA GLY A 255 -5.77 18.85 -24.02
C GLY A 255 -6.33 18.45 -22.65
N TRP A 256 -7.29 19.20 -22.16
CA TRP A 256 -8.27 18.77 -21.20
C TRP A 256 -9.25 17.81 -21.89
N ASP A 257 -9.18 16.53 -21.61
CA ASP A 257 -10.29 15.61 -21.81
C ASP A 257 -10.42 14.73 -20.57
N GLU A 258 -11.48 15.02 -19.81
CA GLU A 258 -11.95 14.19 -18.71
C GLU A 258 -12.62 12.93 -19.27
N GLU A 259 -11.92 11.81 -19.26
CA GLU A 259 -12.57 10.51 -19.14
C GLU A 259 -11.82 9.69 -18.08
N VAL A 260 -12.48 9.55 -16.93
CA VAL A 260 -12.04 8.67 -15.84
C VAL A 260 -12.21 7.23 -16.33
N SER A 261 -11.15 6.63 -16.84
CA SER A 261 -11.15 5.20 -17.12
C SER A 261 -10.98 4.40 -15.82
N GLU A 262 -11.83 3.40 -15.64
CA GLU A 262 -11.75 2.42 -14.55
C GLU A 262 -10.32 1.89 -14.36
N ASP A 263 -9.88 1.83 -13.12
CA ASP A 263 -8.52 1.46 -12.71
C ASP A 263 -8.20 0.04 -13.21
N ALA A 264 -7.03 -0.15 -13.82
CA ALA A 264 -6.56 -1.47 -14.28
C ALA A 264 -6.47 -2.49 -13.14
N PHE A 265 -6.37 -2.03 -11.90
CA PHE A 265 -6.46 -2.86 -10.69
C PHE A 265 -7.82 -3.53 -10.54
N ASP A 266 -8.91 -2.88 -10.96
CA ASP A 266 -10.26 -3.46 -10.95
C ASP A 266 -10.45 -4.54 -12.03
N ARG A 267 -9.60 -4.58 -13.07
CA ARG A 267 -9.63 -5.62 -14.12
C ARG A 267 -8.91 -6.91 -13.70
N LEU A 268 -7.91 -6.82 -12.84
CA LEU A 268 -7.12 -7.98 -12.38
C LEU A 268 -7.81 -8.74 -11.22
N THR A 269 -8.88 -8.19 -10.67
CA THR A 269 -9.67 -8.80 -9.59
C THR A 269 -11.03 -9.32 -10.03
N ARG A 270 -11.26 -9.40 -11.36
CA ARG A 270 -12.45 -10.06 -11.94
C ARG A 270 -12.23 -11.53 -12.22
#